data_ae7cf9a67324c8bc3550134d1bcf3296
#
_entry.id   ae7cf9a67324c8bc3550134d1bcf3296
#
_cell.length_a   1.000
_cell.length_b   1.000
_cell.length_c   1.000
_cell.angle_alpha   90.00
_cell.angle_beta   90.00
_cell.angle_gamma   90.00
#
_symmetry.space_group_name_H-M   'P 1'
#
loop_
_entity.id
_entity.type
_entity.pdbx_description
1 polymer ?
#
loop_
_entity_poly.entity_id
_entity_poly.type
_entity_poly.pdbx_seq_one_letter_code
_entity_poly.pdbx_strand_id
1 'polypeptide(L)'
;MKRFIVIAIASTTLAGCANTSTLSGDVYSASEAKQVQTVTYGTVVSTRPVQIQAGEDSNVIGAVGGAVLGGFLGNTIGGGTGRSLATAAGAVAGGVAGSSIEGAANRTQGVELEIRRDDGSTIMVVQKQGNTRFYAGQRVAMANNGRTLTVSPR
;
A
#
# COMPACT_ATOMS: atom_id res chain seq x y z
N MET A 1 -20.53 -29.13 -16.75
CA MET A 1 -20.05 -27.94 -17.52
C MET A 1 -20.52 -26.63 -16.91
N LYS A 2 -21.79 -26.40 -16.58
CA LYS A 2 -22.31 -25.14 -15.98
C LYS A 2 -21.60 -24.72 -14.67
N ARG A 3 -21.22 -25.70 -13.80
CA ARG A 3 -20.54 -25.43 -12.52
C ARG A 3 -19.09 -24.92 -12.68
N PHE A 4 -18.40 -25.36 -13.71
CA PHE A 4 -17.02 -24.89 -13.99
C PHE A 4 -16.97 -23.47 -14.57
N ILE A 5 -18.01 -23.08 -15.33
CA ILE A 5 -18.13 -21.72 -15.88
C ILE A 5 -18.37 -20.69 -14.76
N VAL A 6 -19.17 -21.05 -13.75
CA VAL A 6 -19.42 -20.15 -12.60
C VAL A 6 -18.16 -19.92 -11.77
N ILE A 7 -17.33 -20.95 -11.61
CA ILE A 7 -16.05 -20.84 -10.88
C ILE A 7 -15.05 -19.99 -11.67
N ALA A 8 -14.99 -20.11 -12.99
CA ALA A 8 -14.11 -19.32 -13.84
C ALA A 8 -14.50 -17.82 -13.85
N ILE A 9 -15.78 -17.49 -13.78
CA ILE A 9 -16.25 -16.10 -13.73
C ILE A 9 -15.97 -15.46 -12.35
N ALA A 10 -16.08 -16.23 -11.26
CA ALA A 10 -15.79 -15.73 -9.92
C ALA A 10 -14.30 -15.42 -9.68
N SER A 11 -13.39 -16.08 -10.39
CA SER A 11 -11.94 -15.84 -10.24
C SER A 11 -11.41 -14.60 -10.95
N THR A 12 -12.16 -14.03 -11.90
CA THR A 12 -11.72 -12.85 -12.67
C THR A 12 -12.04 -11.51 -12.00
N THR A 13 -12.88 -11.49 -10.97
CA THR A 13 -13.32 -10.23 -10.32
C THR A 13 -12.46 -9.78 -9.13
N LEU A 14 -11.44 -10.56 -8.72
CA LEU A 14 -10.60 -10.25 -7.55
C LEU A 14 -9.32 -9.46 -7.86
N ALA A 15 -9.15 -8.94 -9.07
CA ALA A 15 -8.02 -8.06 -9.38
C ALA A 15 -8.23 -6.65 -8.82
N GLY A 16 -8.36 -6.51 -7.51
CA GLY A 16 -8.33 -5.24 -6.80
C GLY A 16 -6.89 -4.71 -6.80
N CYS A 17 -6.57 -3.77 -7.67
CA CYS A 17 -5.27 -3.11 -7.68
C CYS A 17 -5.13 -2.20 -6.47
N ALA A 18 -4.29 -2.56 -5.50
CA ALA A 18 -3.80 -1.63 -4.47
C ALA A 18 -2.92 -0.57 -5.16
N ASN A 19 -3.49 0.59 -5.44
CA ASN A 19 -2.77 1.69 -6.09
C ASN A 19 -1.98 2.48 -5.05
N THR A 20 -0.69 2.20 -4.89
CA THR A 20 0.24 2.97 -4.04
C THR A 20 1.03 4.04 -4.82
N SER A 21 0.67 4.31 -6.06
CA SER A 21 1.42 5.24 -6.92
C SER A 21 1.36 6.69 -6.45
N THR A 22 0.28 7.10 -5.78
CA THR A 22 0.08 8.46 -5.25
C THR A 22 0.97 8.83 -4.07
N LEU A 23 1.72 7.88 -3.52
CA LEU A 23 2.67 8.13 -2.42
C LEU A 23 4.03 8.66 -2.91
N SER A 24 4.27 8.69 -4.22
CA SER A 24 5.49 9.26 -4.82
C SER A 24 5.26 10.70 -5.26
N GLY A 25 6.33 11.49 -5.31
CA GLY A 25 6.30 12.86 -5.82
C GLY A 25 6.02 12.98 -7.32
N ASP A 26 6.01 11.88 -8.05
CA ASP A 26 5.85 11.85 -9.51
C ASP A 26 4.41 11.58 -9.96
N VAL A 27 3.50 11.22 -9.03
CA VAL A 27 2.12 10.84 -9.35
C VAL A 27 1.13 11.57 -8.44
N TYR A 28 0.24 12.33 -9.05
CA TYR A 28 -0.84 13.04 -8.37
C TYR A 28 -2.15 12.24 -8.45
N SER A 29 -2.94 12.28 -7.39
CA SER A 29 -4.32 11.78 -7.45
C SER A 29 -5.21 12.73 -8.27
N ALA A 30 -6.32 12.22 -8.79
CA ALA A 30 -7.28 13.05 -9.52
C ALA A 30 -7.85 14.20 -8.65
N SER A 31 -7.94 13.99 -7.33
CA SER A 31 -8.38 15.00 -6.37
C SER A 31 -7.35 16.09 -6.11
N GLU A 32 -6.07 15.83 -6.33
CA GLU A 32 -4.96 16.79 -6.17
C GLU A 32 -4.69 17.56 -7.47
N ALA A 33 -5.11 16.99 -8.59
CA ALA A 33 -5.01 17.66 -9.88
C ALA A 33 -5.87 18.93 -9.91
N LYS A 34 -5.38 19.98 -10.53
CA LYS A 34 -6.05 21.29 -10.64
C LYS A 34 -6.19 22.07 -9.31
N GLN A 35 -5.48 21.67 -8.25
CA GLN A 35 -5.42 22.44 -7.02
C GLN A 35 -4.17 23.31 -7.00
N VAL A 36 -4.31 24.53 -6.45
CA VAL A 36 -3.18 25.40 -6.21
C VAL A 36 -2.37 24.86 -5.04
N GLN A 37 -1.06 24.73 -5.23
CA GLN A 37 -0.14 24.30 -4.19
C GLN A 37 0.86 25.41 -3.90
N THR A 38 1.19 25.59 -2.63
CA THR A 38 2.27 26.49 -2.22
C THR A 38 3.61 25.78 -2.40
N VAL A 39 4.53 26.42 -3.11
CA VAL A 39 5.85 25.85 -3.33
C VAL A 39 6.87 26.57 -2.46
N THR A 40 7.66 25.79 -1.73
CA THR A 40 8.83 26.24 -0.98
C THR A 40 10.06 25.47 -1.45
N TYR A 41 11.23 26.01 -1.17
CA TYR A 41 12.49 25.40 -1.62
C TYR A 41 13.37 25.05 -0.44
N GLY A 42 14.27 24.10 -0.68
CA GLY A 42 15.24 23.67 0.33
C GLY A 42 16.35 22.84 -0.28
N THR A 43 17.23 22.38 0.58
CA THR A 43 18.35 21.50 0.25
C THR A 43 18.26 20.23 1.08
N VAL A 44 18.39 19.08 0.46
CA VAL A 44 18.43 17.79 1.14
C VAL A 44 19.68 17.71 2.00
N VAL A 45 19.53 17.47 3.29
CA VAL A 45 20.62 17.28 4.26
C VAL A 45 21.03 15.82 4.28
N SER A 46 20.03 14.94 4.41
CA SER A 46 20.26 13.49 4.45
C SER A 46 19.13 12.72 3.80
N THR A 47 19.41 11.50 3.37
CA THR A 47 18.42 10.56 2.82
C THR A 47 18.60 9.21 3.46
N ARG A 48 17.49 8.54 3.79
CA ARG A 48 17.48 7.20 4.35
C ARG A 48 16.40 6.35 3.67
N PRO A 49 16.72 5.14 3.19
CA PRO A 49 15.70 4.21 2.71
C PRO A 49 14.84 3.73 3.88
N VAL A 50 13.54 3.72 3.67
CA VAL A 50 12.53 3.28 4.63
C VAL A 50 11.50 2.40 3.95
N GLN A 51 10.69 1.69 4.74
CA GLN A 51 9.52 0.98 4.25
C GLN A 51 8.27 1.75 4.67
N ILE A 52 7.39 1.99 3.70
CA ILE A 52 6.05 2.54 3.94
C ILE A 52 5.10 1.34 3.96
N GLN A 53 4.41 1.16 5.07
CA GLN A 53 3.39 0.14 5.22
C GLN A 53 2.02 0.82 5.13
N ALA A 54 1.13 0.29 4.30
CA ALA A 54 -0.26 0.72 4.29
C ALA A 54 -0.89 0.44 5.66
N GLY A 55 -1.85 1.28 6.07
CA GLY A 55 -2.50 1.18 7.38
C GLY A 55 -3.10 -0.20 7.65
N GLU A 56 -3.33 -0.52 8.92
CA GLU A 56 -3.84 -1.82 9.38
C GLU A 56 -5.21 -2.18 8.78
N ASP A 57 -6.01 -1.18 8.40
CA ASP A 57 -7.32 -1.38 7.78
C ASP A 57 -7.26 -2.14 6.43
N SER A 58 -6.13 -2.08 5.74
CA SER A 58 -5.96 -2.79 4.46
C SER A 58 -5.78 -4.30 4.65
N ASN A 59 -5.29 -4.76 5.81
CA ASN A 59 -5.07 -6.19 6.09
C ASN A 59 -6.38 -6.97 6.35
N VAL A 60 -7.48 -6.25 6.61
CA VAL A 60 -8.80 -6.85 6.88
C VAL A 60 -9.36 -7.54 5.64
N ILE A 61 -9.14 -6.99 4.45
CA ILE A 61 -9.65 -7.55 3.19
C ILE A 61 -8.99 -8.91 2.91
N GLY A 62 -7.67 -9.01 3.07
CA GLY A 62 -6.93 -10.26 2.93
C GLY A 62 -7.33 -11.30 3.97
N ALA A 63 -7.52 -10.89 5.22
CA ALA A 63 -7.97 -11.76 6.28
C ALA A 63 -9.37 -12.33 5.99
N VAL A 64 -10.33 -11.50 5.60
CA VAL A 64 -11.70 -11.93 5.28
C VAL A 64 -11.71 -12.80 4.01
N GLY A 65 -11.04 -12.37 2.95
CA GLY A 65 -10.94 -13.14 1.71
C GLY A 65 -10.28 -14.49 1.92
N GLY A 66 -9.19 -14.53 2.67
CA GLY A 66 -8.48 -15.75 3.02
C GLY A 66 -9.32 -16.68 3.90
N ALA A 67 -10.06 -16.16 4.86
CA ALA A 67 -10.96 -16.94 5.71
C ALA A 67 -12.12 -17.59 4.91
N VAL A 68 -12.71 -16.85 3.98
CA VAL A 68 -13.78 -17.36 3.10
C VAL A 68 -13.25 -18.47 2.20
N LEU A 69 -12.12 -18.27 1.54
CA LEU A 69 -11.49 -19.27 0.69
C LEU A 69 -11.05 -20.52 1.49
N GLY A 70 -10.38 -20.29 2.62
CA GLY A 70 -9.94 -21.38 3.50
C GLY A 70 -11.08 -22.16 4.09
N GLY A 71 -12.16 -21.49 4.51
CA GLY A 71 -13.38 -22.12 4.97
C GLY A 71 -14.07 -22.94 3.88
N PHE A 72 -14.16 -22.43 2.66
CA PHE A 72 -14.71 -23.16 1.53
C PHE A 72 -13.90 -24.42 1.21
N LEU A 73 -12.58 -24.33 1.16
CA LEU A 73 -11.71 -25.48 0.96
C LEU A 73 -11.82 -26.49 2.09
N GLY A 74 -11.85 -26.01 3.35
CA GLY A 74 -12.06 -26.88 4.51
C GLY A 74 -13.41 -27.60 4.48
N ASN A 75 -14.46 -26.96 3.96
CA ASN A 75 -15.79 -27.58 3.82
C ASN A 75 -15.85 -28.71 2.77
N THR A 76 -14.87 -28.78 1.88
CA THR A 76 -14.78 -29.89 0.90
C THR A 76 -14.15 -31.16 1.49
N ILE A 77 -13.55 -31.04 2.67
CA ILE A 77 -12.82 -32.14 3.34
C ILE A 77 -13.65 -32.69 4.45
N GLY A 78 -13.88 -34.03 4.44
CA GLY A 78 -14.57 -34.78 5.50
C GLY A 78 -16.09 -34.78 5.40
N GLY A 79 -16.73 -35.44 6.38
CA GLY A 79 -18.19 -35.59 6.52
C GLY A 79 -18.62 -35.38 7.97
N GLY A 80 -19.89 -35.03 8.18
CA GLY A 80 -20.45 -34.81 9.53
C GLY A 80 -19.72 -33.75 10.34
N THR A 81 -19.44 -34.00 11.60
CA THR A 81 -18.72 -33.13 12.53
C THR A 81 -17.28 -32.81 12.07
N GLY A 82 -16.63 -33.72 11.37
CA GLY A 82 -15.29 -33.49 10.80
C GLY A 82 -15.25 -32.36 9.76
N ARG A 83 -16.31 -32.22 8.96
CA ARG A 83 -16.45 -31.14 7.99
C ARG A 83 -16.50 -29.78 8.69
N SER A 84 -17.26 -29.62 9.76
CA SER A 84 -17.37 -28.36 10.50
C SER A 84 -16.03 -27.96 11.10
N LEU A 85 -15.28 -28.91 11.64
CA LEU A 85 -13.94 -28.65 12.19
C LEU A 85 -12.94 -28.27 11.09
N ALA A 86 -12.96 -28.98 9.95
CA ALA A 86 -12.10 -28.66 8.80
C ALA A 86 -12.42 -27.27 8.20
N THR A 87 -13.72 -26.91 8.16
CA THR A 87 -14.14 -25.56 7.69
C THR A 87 -13.62 -24.48 8.63
N ALA A 88 -13.76 -24.66 9.95
CA ALA A 88 -13.27 -23.68 10.93
C ALA A 88 -11.75 -23.56 10.90
N ALA A 89 -11.03 -24.67 10.86
CA ALA A 89 -9.57 -24.67 10.77
C ALA A 89 -9.08 -24.02 9.47
N GLY A 90 -9.75 -24.34 8.35
CA GLY A 90 -9.45 -23.73 7.04
C GLY A 90 -9.70 -22.23 7.02
N ALA A 91 -10.79 -21.76 7.63
CA ALA A 91 -11.09 -20.33 7.72
C ALA A 91 -10.03 -19.57 8.55
N VAL A 92 -9.62 -20.12 9.69
CA VAL A 92 -8.57 -19.52 10.53
C VAL A 92 -7.23 -19.50 9.79
N ALA A 93 -6.80 -20.63 9.25
CA ALA A 93 -5.53 -20.72 8.52
C ALA A 93 -5.53 -19.80 7.28
N GLY A 94 -6.63 -19.79 6.53
CA GLY A 94 -6.81 -18.93 5.36
C GLY A 94 -6.82 -17.45 5.71
N GLY A 95 -7.46 -17.07 6.81
CA GLY A 95 -7.50 -15.69 7.31
C GLY A 95 -6.10 -15.17 7.69
N VAL A 96 -5.34 -15.97 8.45
CA VAL A 96 -3.95 -15.66 8.84
C VAL A 96 -3.04 -15.58 7.61
N ALA A 97 -3.12 -16.54 6.70
CA ALA A 97 -2.33 -16.54 5.47
C ALA A 97 -2.69 -15.32 4.58
N GLY A 98 -3.98 -15.04 4.43
CA GLY A 98 -4.48 -13.92 3.64
C GLY A 98 -3.98 -12.57 4.15
N SER A 99 -4.08 -12.34 5.47
CA SER A 99 -3.58 -11.09 6.09
C SER A 99 -2.06 -10.94 5.94
N SER A 100 -1.31 -12.03 6.07
CA SER A 100 0.15 -12.03 5.93
C SER A 100 0.59 -11.69 4.50
N ILE A 101 -0.09 -12.26 3.50
CA ILE A 101 0.19 -11.99 2.08
C ILE A 101 -0.11 -10.53 1.76
N GLU A 102 -1.25 -10.02 2.21
CA GLU A 102 -1.64 -8.63 2.00
C GLU A 102 -0.68 -7.67 2.69
N GLY A 103 -0.28 -7.95 3.94
CA GLY A 103 0.70 -7.15 4.65
C GLY A 103 2.06 -7.09 3.96
N ALA A 104 2.49 -8.16 3.29
CA ALA A 104 3.71 -8.17 2.49
C ALA A 104 3.55 -7.38 1.17
N ALA A 105 2.40 -7.52 0.51
CA ALA A 105 2.08 -6.81 -0.74
C ALA A 105 1.89 -5.29 -0.53
N ASN A 106 1.44 -4.89 0.65
CA ASN A 106 1.19 -3.48 1.00
C ASN A 106 2.43 -2.73 1.53
N ARG A 107 3.59 -3.36 1.57
CA ARG A 107 4.85 -2.69 1.87
C ARG A 107 5.44 -2.11 0.59
N THR A 108 5.69 -0.81 0.61
CA THR A 108 6.35 -0.14 -0.51
C THR A 108 7.64 0.51 -0.05
N GLN A 109 8.62 0.56 -0.93
CA GLN A 109 9.88 1.23 -0.63
C GLN A 109 9.68 2.73 -0.64
N GLY A 110 10.12 3.39 0.42
CA GLY A 110 10.10 4.83 0.58
C GLY A 110 11.49 5.39 0.81
N VAL A 111 11.57 6.69 0.79
CA VAL A 111 12.72 7.47 1.16
C VAL A 111 12.31 8.49 2.21
N GLU A 112 13.07 8.55 3.27
CA GLU A 112 13.02 9.61 4.26
C GLU A 112 14.03 10.68 3.86
N LEU A 113 13.57 11.90 3.78
CA LEU A 113 14.34 13.08 3.36
C LEU A 113 14.38 14.08 4.51
N GLU A 114 15.55 14.38 4.99
CA GLU A 114 15.78 15.54 5.85
C GLU A 114 16.13 16.74 4.97
N ILE A 115 15.36 17.80 5.07
CA ILE A 115 15.47 18.96 4.17
C ILE A 115 15.60 20.23 5.01
N ARG A 116 16.65 20.99 4.74
CA ARG A 116 16.81 22.35 5.24
C ARG A 116 16.13 23.29 4.25
N ARG A 117 15.07 23.93 4.70
CA ARG A 117 14.34 24.93 3.93
C ARG A 117 15.13 26.24 3.83
N ASP A 118 14.81 27.04 2.83
CA ASP A 118 15.46 28.33 2.63
C ASP A 118 15.11 29.36 3.73
N ASP A 119 14.04 29.11 4.50
CA ASP A 119 13.69 29.89 5.71
C ASP A 119 14.55 29.52 6.93
N GLY A 120 15.46 28.56 6.80
CA GLY A 120 16.34 28.07 7.87
C GLY A 120 15.79 26.92 8.69
N SER A 121 14.50 26.59 8.55
CA SER A 121 13.90 25.45 9.25
C SER A 121 14.33 24.12 8.61
N THR A 122 14.37 23.08 9.43
CA THR A 122 14.62 21.69 8.97
C THR A 122 13.36 20.88 9.15
N ILE A 123 12.98 20.16 8.11
CA ILE A 123 11.82 19.27 8.12
C ILE A 123 12.22 17.87 7.67
N MET A 124 11.41 16.89 8.05
CA MET A 124 11.56 15.51 7.61
C MET A 124 10.31 15.11 6.81
N VAL A 125 10.52 14.50 5.65
CA VAL A 125 9.46 14.04 4.76
C VAL A 125 9.71 12.59 4.40
N VAL A 126 8.68 11.76 4.46
CA VAL A 126 8.71 10.38 3.98
C VAL A 126 7.79 10.28 2.77
N GLN A 127 8.34 9.83 1.66
CA GLN A 127 7.56 9.57 0.44
C GLN A 127 8.00 8.27 -0.23
N LYS A 128 7.16 7.71 -1.09
CA LYS A 128 7.53 6.54 -1.88
C LYS A 128 8.72 6.88 -2.76
N GLN A 129 9.68 5.96 -2.82
CA GLN A 129 10.78 6.06 -3.76
C GLN A 129 10.23 5.94 -5.19
N GLY A 130 10.24 7.03 -5.94
CA GLY A 130 9.89 7.08 -7.36
C GLY A 130 11.08 6.71 -8.24
N ASN A 131 11.00 7.08 -9.51
CA ASN A 131 12.10 6.89 -10.46
C ASN A 131 13.28 7.82 -10.18
N THR A 132 13.03 8.94 -9.53
CA THR A 132 14.04 9.93 -9.20
C THR A 132 14.69 9.60 -7.85
N ARG A 133 16.02 9.59 -7.83
CA ARG A 133 16.79 9.39 -6.60
C ARG A 133 17.16 10.73 -5.99
N PHE A 134 17.10 10.79 -4.67
CA PHE A 134 17.53 11.94 -3.88
C PHE A 134 18.92 11.70 -3.30
N TYR A 135 19.71 12.77 -3.14
CA TYR A 135 21.03 12.73 -2.52
C TYR A 135 21.27 14.00 -1.68
N ALA A 136 22.16 13.90 -0.72
CA ALA A 136 22.53 15.02 0.13
C ALA A 136 23.14 16.17 -0.71
N GLY A 137 22.78 17.39 -0.38
CA GLY A 137 23.18 18.60 -1.13
C GLY A 137 22.28 18.94 -2.33
N GLN A 138 21.33 18.09 -2.67
CA GLN A 138 20.43 18.33 -3.80
C GLN A 138 19.40 19.40 -3.47
N ARG A 139 19.19 20.33 -4.41
CA ARG A 139 18.10 21.33 -4.35
C ARG A 139 16.77 20.65 -4.68
N VAL A 140 15.76 20.99 -3.90
CA VAL A 140 14.41 20.42 -4.05
C VAL A 140 13.35 21.51 -3.95
N ALA A 141 12.24 21.26 -4.62
CA ALA A 141 11.00 21.99 -4.47
C ALA A 141 10.03 21.14 -3.63
N MET A 142 9.33 21.80 -2.72
CA MET A 142 8.35 21.19 -1.84
C MET A 142 6.99 21.82 -2.14
N ALA A 143 6.08 21.02 -2.69
CA ALA A 143 4.72 21.43 -2.98
C ALA A 143 3.78 21.01 -1.85
N ASN A 144 3.05 21.94 -1.27
CA ASN A 144 2.15 21.73 -0.14
C ASN A 144 0.74 22.20 -0.51
N ASN A 145 -0.25 21.34 -0.30
CA ASN A 145 -1.68 21.64 -0.47
C ASN A 145 -2.44 21.75 0.86
N GLY A 146 -1.73 21.84 1.99
CA GLY A 146 -2.30 21.88 3.34
C GLY A 146 -2.52 20.50 3.97
N ARG A 147 -2.52 19.42 3.19
CA ARG A 147 -2.66 18.02 3.68
C ARG A 147 -1.44 17.18 3.39
N THR A 148 -0.89 17.33 2.21
CA THR A 148 0.26 16.57 1.74
C THR A 148 1.39 17.50 1.36
N LEU A 149 2.60 17.06 1.64
CA LEU A 149 3.82 17.70 1.20
C LEU A 149 4.55 16.73 0.26
N THR A 150 4.79 17.19 -0.95
CA THR A 150 5.47 16.42 -2.00
C THR A 150 6.82 17.07 -2.29
N VAL A 151 7.86 16.26 -2.36
CA VAL A 151 9.24 16.73 -2.66
C VAL A 151 9.63 16.28 -4.05
N SER A 152 10.10 17.21 -4.85
CA SER A 152 10.60 16.95 -6.20
C SER A 152 11.98 17.58 -6.39
N PRO A 153 12.88 16.96 -7.14
CA PRO A 153 14.16 17.57 -7.52
C PRO A 153 13.96 18.84 -8.33
N ARG A 154 14.93 19.73 -8.21
CA ARG A 154 14.97 20.95 -9.01
C ARG A 154 16.24 21.01 -9.85
#